data_e87d24f5dab117a372e57ef6014720d1
#
_entry.id   e87d24f5dab117a372e57ef6014720d1
#
_cell.length_a   1.000
_cell.length_b   1.000
_cell.length_c   1.000
_cell.angle_alpha   90.00
_cell.angle_beta   90.00
_cell.angle_gamma   90.00
#
_symmetry.space_group_name_H-M   'P 1'
#
loop_
_entity.id
_entity.type
_entity.pdbx_description
1 polymer ?
#
loop_
_entity_poly.entity_id
_entity_poly.type
_entity_poly.pdbx_seq_one_letter_code
_entity_poly.pdbx_strand_id
1 'polypeptide(L)'
;ALEKKVVKSKAGEKVGLPCCHEIPISESLHNYRVYWQKNTTDVVLAYAEGKMIHKHERYEKRTEMDDRNLTLWISPVEILDNGPYQCVVQHLRFSQNSVVVCDETVTLFVTADFSTPNITAEVSNNSCESTEMVVRCSSHGGFPKPKISGALNNVSVVWNTSWVSKSSLSLYNITGKLRLNVTKDVSFTCSVEYNGFAKSSSLLLKKQNDCVVPLVPPSYNVITASSIIIIVFLLAITLAARYLPRHVCSHCSKPQDSVEEGVKECLKTPVSSKVTSETSSV
;
A
#
# COMPACT_ATOMS: atom_id res chain seq x y z
N ALA A 1 -34.64 29.98 0.55
CA ALA A 1 -34.15 28.67 0.92
C ALA A 1 -33.80 28.72 2.39
N LEU A 2 -34.49 27.91 3.26
CA LEU A 2 -34.10 27.77 4.65
C LEU A 2 -32.66 27.23 4.71
N GLU A 3 -31.77 27.98 5.34
CA GLU A 3 -30.38 27.59 5.52
C GLU A 3 -30.36 26.37 6.45
N LYS A 4 -29.92 25.24 5.94
CA LYS A 4 -29.92 23.97 6.66
C LYS A 4 -28.87 24.05 7.77
N LYS A 5 -29.31 24.14 9.01
CA LYS A 5 -28.44 24.24 10.19
C LYS A 5 -27.64 22.95 10.37
N VAL A 6 -26.31 23.03 10.28
CA VAL A 6 -25.40 21.91 10.40
C VAL A 6 -24.49 22.11 11.60
N VAL A 7 -24.45 21.13 12.50
CA VAL A 7 -23.51 21.07 13.63
C VAL A 7 -22.51 19.97 13.34
N LYS A 8 -21.20 20.28 13.47
CA LYS A 8 -20.10 19.34 13.24
C LYS A 8 -19.47 18.95 14.57
N SER A 9 -19.14 17.68 14.74
CA SER A 9 -18.44 17.15 15.92
C SER A 9 -17.58 15.96 15.54
N LYS A 10 -16.61 15.63 16.40
CA LYS A 10 -15.85 14.39 16.29
C LYS A 10 -16.45 13.33 17.22
N ALA A 11 -16.37 12.08 16.81
CA ALA A 11 -16.75 10.95 17.65
C ALA A 11 -15.99 10.99 18.99
N GLY A 12 -16.71 10.78 20.10
CA GLY A 12 -16.19 10.85 21.45
C GLY A 12 -16.33 12.21 22.12
N GLU A 13 -16.61 13.29 21.39
CA GLU A 13 -16.82 14.63 21.96
C GLU A 13 -18.22 14.81 22.54
N LYS A 14 -18.43 15.93 23.26
CA LYS A 14 -19.73 16.45 23.65
C LYS A 14 -20.21 17.45 22.61
N VAL A 15 -21.44 17.34 22.14
CA VAL A 15 -22.02 18.24 21.15
C VAL A 15 -23.40 18.72 21.60
N GLY A 16 -23.73 19.99 21.35
CA GLY A 16 -25.02 20.60 21.57
C GLY A 16 -25.75 20.84 20.26
N LEU A 17 -26.99 20.36 20.14
CA LEU A 17 -27.86 20.61 19.02
C LEU A 17 -28.83 21.70 19.44
N PRO A 18 -28.78 22.93 18.90
CA PRO A 18 -29.64 24.02 19.30
C PRO A 18 -31.06 23.82 18.81
N CYS A 19 -32.02 24.12 19.65
CA CYS A 19 -33.44 24.22 19.29
C CYS A 19 -33.75 25.63 18.75
N CYS A 20 -34.85 25.78 18.04
CA CYS A 20 -35.35 27.06 17.52
C CYS A 20 -36.18 27.87 18.49
N HIS A 21 -36.39 27.38 19.73
CA HIS A 21 -37.15 28.06 20.77
C HIS A 21 -36.33 28.19 22.04
N GLU A 22 -36.50 29.31 22.71
CA GLU A 22 -35.98 29.57 24.05
C GLU A 22 -37.14 29.91 24.97
N ILE A 23 -37.18 29.27 26.16
CA ILE A 23 -38.22 29.52 27.13
C ILE A 23 -37.99 30.89 27.80
N PRO A 24 -38.97 31.81 27.70
CA PRO A 24 -38.85 33.11 28.33
C PRO A 24 -38.62 33.03 29.85
N ILE A 25 -37.91 34.04 30.41
CA ILE A 25 -37.61 34.08 31.86
C ILE A 25 -38.85 34.07 32.70
N SER A 26 -39.94 34.65 32.19
CA SER A 26 -41.27 34.70 32.85
C SER A 26 -42.03 33.39 32.82
N GLU A 27 -41.55 32.40 32.07
CA GLU A 27 -42.23 31.11 31.86
C GLU A 27 -41.39 29.95 32.35
N SER A 28 -42.02 28.78 32.46
CA SER A 28 -41.40 27.53 32.90
C SER A 28 -41.57 26.45 31.85
N LEU A 29 -40.64 25.48 31.82
CA LEU A 29 -40.73 24.26 31.00
C LEU A 29 -42.08 23.50 31.24
N HIS A 30 -42.75 23.72 32.39
CA HIS A 30 -44.07 23.16 32.68
C HIS A 30 -45.13 23.57 31.65
N ASN A 31 -44.97 24.71 31.01
CA ASN A 31 -45.92 25.22 29.99
C ASN A 31 -45.65 24.64 28.61
N TYR A 32 -44.72 23.73 28.49
CA TYR A 32 -44.25 23.26 27.18
C TYR A 32 -44.23 21.73 27.10
N ARG A 33 -44.38 21.23 25.86
CA ARG A 33 -43.98 19.89 25.47
C ARG A 33 -42.80 20.03 24.48
N VAL A 34 -41.72 19.30 24.70
CA VAL A 34 -40.53 19.34 23.88
C VAL A 34 -40.20 17.94 23.43
N TYR A 35 -40.00 17.79 22.12
CA TYR A 35 -39.61 16.53 21.48
C TYR A 35 -38.34 16.75 20.69
N TRP A 36 -37.32 15.95 20.98
CA TRP A 36 -36.19 15.76 20.13
C TRP A 36 -36.34 14.42 19.42
N GLN A 37 -36.39 14.47 18.07
CA GLN A 37 -36.57 13.28 17.23
C GLN A 37 -35.39 13.15 16.28
N LYS A 38 -34.96 11.91 15.99
CA LYS A 38 -33.99 11.60 14.95
C LYS A 38 -34.74 11.05 13.75
N ASN A 39 -34.30 11.45 12.53
CA ASN A 39 -34.94 11.03 11.28
C ASN A 39 -36.48 11.23 11.25
N THR A 40 -36.99 12.20 11.97
CA THR A 40 -38.44 12.56 12.08
C THR A 40 -39.34 11.51 12.73
N THR A 41 -38.82 10.34 13.09
CA THR A 41 -39.63 9.22 13.66
C THR A 41 -39.14 8.74 15.01
N ASP A 42 -37.85 8.74 15.25
CA ASP A 42 -37.25 8.12 16.43
C ASP A 42 -37.11 9.15 17.54
N VAL A 43 -37.98 9.12 18.53
CA VAL A 43 -37.94 10.04 19.67
C VAL A 43 -36.68 9.75 20.50
N VAL A 44 -35.75 10.71 20.53
CA VAL A 44 -34.51 10.68 21.32
C VAL A 44 -34.84 10.94 22.79
N LEU A 45 -35.58 12.03 23.06
CA LEU A 45 -36.13 12.36 24.38
C LEU A 45 -37.34 13.23 24.21
N ALA A 46 -38.23 13.20 25.23
CA ALA A 46 -39.40 14.04 25.29
C ALA A 46 -39.67 14.52 26.72
N TYR A 47 -40.12 15.77 26.81
CA TYR A 47 -40.53 16.42 28.03
C TYR A 47 -41.98 16.90 27.92
N ALA A 48 -42.73 16.76 28.98
CA ALA A 48 -44.06 17.37 29.14
C ALA A 48 -44.23 17.83 30.59
N GLU A 49 -44.83 18.99 30.79
CA GLU A 49 -45.10 19.56 32.10
C GLU A 49 -43.84 19.59 33.01
N GLY A 50 -42.67 19.94 32.41
CA GLY A 50 -41.40 20.01 33.12
C GLY A 50 -40.79 18.66 33.50
N LYS A 51 -41.38 17.54 33.09
CA LYS A 51 -40.88 16.19 33.40
C LYS A 51 -40.47 15.46 32.12
N MET A 52 -39.39 14.70 32.22
CA MET A 52 -39.02 13.77 31.14
C MET A 52 -40.06 12.63 31.10
N ILE A 53 -40.70 12.46 29.95
CA ILE A 53 -41.73 11.43 29.71
C ILE A 53 -41.22 10.29 28.83
N HIS A 54 -40.16 10.53 28.07
CA HIS A 54 -39.53 9.52 27.21
C HIS A 54 -38.06 9.81 27.04
N LYS A 55 -37.24 8.77 27.02
CA LYS A 55 -35.86 8.78 26.60
C LYS A 55 -35.53 7.46 25.94
N HIS A 56 -35.01 7.53 24.71
CA HIS A 56 -34.63 6.33 23.96
C HIS A 56 -33.46 5.62 24.62
N GLU A 57 -33.49 4.29 24.73
CA GLU A 57 -32.50 3.46 25.40
C GLU A 57 -31.08 3.76 24.97
N ARG A 58 -30.84 3.90 23.65
CA ARG A 58 -29.53 4.22 23.08
C ARG A 58 -28.94 5.55 23.60
N TYR A 59 -29.80 6.50 23.96
CA TYR A 59 -29.44 7.84 24.41
C TYR A 59 -29.52 8.02 25.93
N GLU A 60 -29.91 7.00 26.67
CA GLU A 60 -30.28 7.10 28.09
C GLU A 60 -29.19 7.72 28.96
N LYS A 61 -27.90 7.27 28.76
CA LYS A 61 -26.75 7.73 29.55
C LYS A 61 -25.88 8.78 28.83
N ARG A 62 -26.30 9.21 27.64
CA ARG A 62 -25.49 10.07 26.77
C ARG A 62 -26.12 11.41 26.42
N THR A 63 -27.37 11.64 26.83
CA THR A 63 -28.09 12.85 26.47
C THR A 63 -28.66 13.57 27.68
N GLU A 64 -28.64 14.88 27.57
CA GLU A 64 -29.33 15.82 28.47
C GLU A 64 -29.89 16.98 27.66
N MET A 65 -30.91 17.67 28.15
CA MET A 65 -31.47 18.85 27.51
C MET A 65 -31.35 20.06 28.45
N ASP A 66 -30.97 21.19 27.91
CA ASP A 66 -31.02 22.45 28.65
C ASP A 66 -32.45 22.92 28.79
N ASP A 67 -32.88 23.26 30.02
CA ASP A 67 -34.25 23.62 30.36
C ASP A 67 -34.67 24.99 29.84
N ARG A 68 -33.72 25.84 29.40
CA ARG A 68 -33.97 27.18 28.89
C ARG A 68 -33.94 27.26 27.39
N ASN A 69 -32.77 26.97 26.82
CA ASN A 69 -32.54 27.06 25.38
C ASN A 69 -32.90 25.77 24.65
N LEU A 70 -33.35 24.74 25.37
CA LEU A 70 -33.79 23.46 24.84
C LEU A 70 -32.76 22.73 23.98
N THR A 71 -31.46 23.09 24.13
CA THR A 71 -30.35 22.45 23.44
C THR A 71 -30.26 20.99 23.87
N LEU A 72 -30.25 20.09 22.88
CA LEU A 72 -29.95 18.67 23.12
C LEU A 72 -28.45 18.47 23.15
N TRP A 73 -27.94 18.07 24.31
CA TRP A 73 -26.52 17.69 24.48
C TRP A 73 -26.40 16.18 24.34
N ILE A 74 -25.38 15.76 23.54
CA ILE A 74 -25.01 14.34 23.36
C ILE A 74 -23.53 14.18 23.74
N SER A 75 -23.22 13.23 24.65
CA SER A 75 -21.88 12.97 25.13
C SER A 75 -21.72 11.54 25.69
N PRO A 76 -20.77 10.72 25.16
CA PRO A 76 -19.99 10.95 23.97
C PRO A 76 -20.84 10.81 22.70
N VAL A 77 -20.54 11.62 21.68
CA VAL A 77 -21.17 11.47 20.36
C VAL A 77 -20.57 10.27 19.61
N GLU A 78 -21.42 9.52 18.90
CA GLU A 78 -21.05 8.34 18.13
C GLU A 78 -21.27 8.57 16.63
N ILE A 79 -20.58 7.80 15.77
CA ILE A 79 -20.78 7.86 14.31
C ILE A 79 -22.25 7.60 13.94
N LEU A 80 -22.91 6.71 14.66
CA LEU A 80 -24.31 6.39 14.44
C LEU A 80 -25.27 7.52 14.86
N ASP A 81 -24.79 8.55 15.55
CA ASP A 81 -25.59 9.75 15.84
C ASP A 81 -25.66 10.72 14.65
N ASN A 82 -24.82 10.52 13.62
CA ASN A 82 -24.83 11.29 12.40
C ASN A 82 -26.22 11.29 11.74
N GLY A 83 -26.68 12.47 11.31
CA GLY A 83 -27.96 12.62 10.61
C GLY A 83 -28.82 13.78 11.10
N PRO A 84 -30.05 13.90 10.60
CA PRO A 84 -30.98 14.96 10.96
C PRO A 84 -31.65 14.70 12.32
N TYR A 85 -31.72 15.74 13.11
CA TYR A 85 -32.51 15.83 14.35
C TYR A 85 -33.55 16.95 14.23
N GLN A 86 -34.74 16.71 14.75
CA GLN A 86 -35.84 17.68 14.74
C GLN A 86 -36.17 18.06 16.19
N CYS A 87 -36.20 19.37 16.45
CA CYS A 87 -36.72 19.93 17.68
C CYS A 87 -38.15 20.38 17.44
N VAL A 88 -39.09 19.83 18.18
CA VAL A 88 -40.50 20.23 18.14
C VAL A 88 -40.90 20.74 19.52
N VAL A 89 -41.37 21.97 19.59
CA VAL A 89 -41.83 22.62 20.85
C VAL A 89 -43.24 23.04 20.69
N GLN A 90 -44.08 22.60 21.65
CA GLN A 90 -45.49 22.96 21.76
C GLN A 90 -45.71 23.72 23.06
N HIS A 91 -46.32 24.91 22.96
CA HIS A 91 -46.76 25.68 24.10
C HIS A 91 -48.16 25.20 24.51
N LEU A 92 -48.37 24.87 25.80
CA LEU A 92 -49.60 24.41 26.40
C LEU A 92 -50.42 25.64 26.82
N ARG A 93 -51.61 25.80 26.25
CA ARG A 93 -52.54 26.86 26.63
C ARG A 93 -53.62 26.31 27.56
N PHE A 94 -54.19 27.17 28.39
CA PHE A 94 -55.19 26.83 29.40
C PHE A 94 -56.45 26.10 28.89
N SER A 95 -56.66 26.00 27.57
CA SER A 95 -57.88 25.44 26.96
C SER A 95 -57.65 24.17 26.15
N GLN A 96 -56.79 23.28 26.58
CA GLN A 96 -56.47 21.98 25.91
C GLN A 96 -55.88 22.10 24.49
N ASN A 97 -55.67 23.27 23.95
CA ASN A 97 -55.06 23.48 22.62
C ASN A 97 -53.57 23.77 22.78
N SER A 98 -52.70 22.86 22.32
CA SER A 98 -51.27 23.14 22.17
C SER A 98 -51.01 23.86 20.87
N VAL A 99 -50.08 24.81 20.87
CA VAL A 99 -49.61 25.49 19.66
C VAL A 99 -48.12 25.13 19.43
N VAL A 100 -47.81 24.66 18.25
CA VAL A 100 -46.41 24.46 17.84
C VAL A 100 -45.73 25.81 17.70
N VAL A 101 -44.74 26.10 18.52
CA VAL A 101 -43.95 27.33 18.54
C VAL A 101 -42.57 27.17 17.88
N CYS A 102 -42.15 25.95 17.71
CA CYS A 102 -40.91 25.60 17.00
C CYS A 102 -41.03 24.20 16.40
N ASP A 103 -40.59 24.10 15.15
CA ASP A 103 -40.43 22.84 14.41
C ASP A 103 -39.28 23.03 13.43
N GLU A 104 -38.06 22.69 13.82
CA GLU A 104 -36.87 22.91 13.03
C GLU A 104 -35.94 21.69 13.03
N THR A 105 -35.30 21.47 11.91
CA THR A 105 -34.33 20.39 11.75
C THR A 105 -32.90 20.92 11.79
N VAL A 106 -32.05 20.31 12.61
CA VAL A 106 -30.61 20.49 12.65
C VAL A 106 -29.91 19.18 12.25
N THR A 107 -28.92 19.25 11.37
CA THR A 107 -28.18 18.07 10.95
C THR A 107 -26.87 17.95 11.74
N LEU A 108 -26.73 16.87 12.50
CA LEU A 108 -25.47 16.52 13.14
C LEU A 108 -24.57 15.81 12.13
N PHE A 109 -23.37 16.36 11.89
CA PHE A 109 -22.34 15.75 11.07
C PHE A 109 -21.18 15.29 11.96
N VAL A 110 -21.07 13.97 12.15
CA VAL A 110 -20.03 13.37 12.99
C VAL A 110 -18.89 12.90 12.11
N THR A 111 -17.64 13.14 12.55
CA THR A 111 -16.42 12.67 11.90
C THR A 111 -15.59 11.82 12.85
N ALA A 112 -14.78 10.94 12.31
CA ALA A 112 -13.72 10.25 13.04
C ALA A 112 -12.43 10.27 12.21
N ASP A 113 -11.31 10.53 12.88
CA ASP A 113 -10.02 10.60 12.22
C ASP A 113 -9.51 9.21 11.86
N PHE A 114 -9.00 9.05 10.65
CA PHE A 114 -8.26 7.86 10.25
C PHE A 114 -6.92 7.77 11.00
N SER A 115 -6.45 6.55 11.25
CA SER A 115 -5.06 6.33 11.68
C SER A 115 -4.09 6.88 10.64
N THR A 116 -2.88 7.27 11.06
CA THR A 116 -1.80 7.54 10.10
C THR A 116 -1.60 6.32 9.22
N PRO A 117 -1.49 6.48 7.88
CA PRO A 117 -1.32 5.35 6.98
C PRO A 117 -0.08 4.53 7.34
N ASN A 118 -0.24 3.21 7.45
CA ASN A 118 0.86 2.28 7.63
C ASN A 118 1.25 1.69 6.28
N ILE A 119 2.54 1.79 5.92
CA ILE A 119 3.08 1.28 4.67
C ILE A 119 3.98 0.09 4.97
N THR A 120 3.71 -1.04 4.32
CA THR A 120 4.59 -2.21 4.32
C THR A 120 5.02 -2.53 2.90
N ALA A 121 6.26 -2.98 2.72
CA ALA A 121 6.80 -3.41 1.45
C ALA A 121 7.46 -4.77 1.62
N GLU A 122 7.07 -5.72 0.78
CA GLU A 122 7.61 -7.08 0.76
C GLU A 122 8.25 -7.32 -0.61
N VAL A 123 9.45 -7.87 -0.62
CA VAL A 123 10.12 -8.28 -1.84
C VAL A 123 9.48 -9.56 -2.34
N SER A 124 8.97 -9.54 -3.56
CA SER A 124 8.37 -10.73 -4.21
C SER A 124 9.36 -11.43 -5.14
N ASN A 125 10.25 -10.67 -5.77
CA ASN A 125 11.33 -11.20 -6.61
C ASN A 125 12.49 -10.20 -6.63
N ASN A 126 13.71 -10.72 -6.70
CA ASN A 126 14.91 -9.92 -6.75
C ASN A 126 15.81 -10.35 -7.91
N SER A 127 16.20 -9.40 -8.74
CA SER A 127 17.12 -9.60 -9.86
C SER A 127 18.21 -8.53 -9.86
N CYS A 128 19.25 -8.75 -10.63
CA CYS A 128 20.33 -7.77 -10.78
C CYS A 128 19.85 -6.41 -11.31
N GLU A 129 18.80 -6.42 -12.11
CA GLU A 129 18.29 -5.19 -12.75
C GLU A 129 17.25 -4.48 -11.90
N SER A 130 16.38 -5.25 -11.23
CA SER A 130 15.27 -4.70 -10.47
C SER A 130 14.86 -5.59 -9.29
N THR A 131 14.29 -4.98 -8.28
CA THR A 131 13.64 -5.64 -7.16
C THR A 131 12.13 -5.49 -7.32
N GLU A 132 11.41 -6.60 -7.52
CA GLU A 132 9.94 -6.58 -7.53
C GLU A 132 9.43 -6.55 -6.10
N MET A 133 8.59 -5.55 -5.80
CA MET A 133 8.02 -5.35 -4.47
C MET A 133 6.50 -5.32 -4.52
N VAL A 134 5.90 -5.84 -3.46
CA VAL A 134 4.48 -5.67 -3.15
C VAL A 134 4.37 -4.67 -2.02
N VAL A 135 3.88 -3.47 -2.34
CA VAL A 135 3.63 -2.41 -1.36
C VAL A 135 2.17 -2.45 -0.96
N ARG A 136 1.93 -2.42 0.35
CA ARG A 136 0.60 -2.31 0.94
C ARG A 136 0.55 -1.06 1.81
N CYS A 137 -0.51 -0.27 1.64
CA CYS A 137 -0.82 0.84 2.52
C CYS A 137 -2.18 0.63 3.15
N SER A 138 -2.31 0.84 4.46
CA SER A 138 -3.56 0.69 5.19
C SER A 138 -3.77 1.79 6.22
N SER A 139 -5.04 2.17 6.43
CA SER A 139 -5.46 3.10 7.47
C SER A 139 -6.84 2.71 7.97
N HIS A 140 -7.14 2.98 9.23
CA HIS A 140 -8.32 2.43 9.91
C HIS A 140 -9.02 3.45 10.79
N GLY A 141 -10.29 3.14 11.12
CA GLY A 141 -11.05 3.74 12.20
C GLY A 141 -11.61 5.12 11.90
N GLY A 142 -11.66 5.53 10.64
CA GLY A 142 -12.14 6.86 10.25
C GLY A 142 -13.58 6.90 9.72
N PHE A 143 -14.14 8.11 9.64
CA PHE A 143 -15.41 8.43 9.01
C PHE A 143 -15.40 9.90 8.54
N PRO A 144 -15.97 10.22 7.36
CA PRO A 144 -16.70 9.38 6.39
C PRO A 144 -15.80 8.47 5.53
N LYS A 145 -16.40 7.84 4.52
CA LYS A 145 -15.70 6.93 3.59
C LYS A 145 -14.48 7.60 2.96
N PRO A 146 -13.30 7.00 3.06
CA PRO A 146 -12.04 7.59 2.60
C PRO A 146 -11.78 7.32 1.12
N LYS A 147 -10.78 8.07 0.59
CA LYS A 147 -10.07 7.78 -0.66
C LYS A 147 -8.60 7.50 -0.34
N ILE A 148 -7.96 6.63 -1.10
CA ILE A 148 -6.53 6.33 -0.95
C ILE A 148 -5.80 6.65 -2.25
N SER A 149 -4.68 7.35 -2.15
CA SER A 149 -3.78 7.66 -3.25
C SER A 149 -2.35 7.26 -2.92
N GLY A 150 -1.58 6.96 -3.96
CA GLY A 150 -0.16 6.62 -3.86
C GLY A 150 0.66 7.47 -4.81
N ALA A 151 1.90 7.77 -4.43
CA ALA A 151 2.86 8.48 -5.28
C ALA A 151 4.27 7.90 -5.12
N LEU A 152 5.01 7.80 -6.24
CA LEU A 152 6.44 7.48 -6.29
C LEU A 152 7.21 8.75 -6.66
N ASN A 153 8.11 9.23 -5.79
CA ASN A 153 8.83 10.49 -5.97
C ASN A 153 7.90 11.63 -6.42
N ASN A 154 6.74 11.78 -5.74
CA ASN A 154 5.68 12.77 -6.03
C ASN A 154 4.91 12.56 -7.35
N VAL A 155 5.14 11.47 -8.08
CA VAL A 155 4.35 11.10 -9.26
C VAL A 155 3.27 10.13 -8.83
N SER A 156 2.01 10.46 -9.12
CA SER A 156 0.85 9.63 -8.76
C SER A 156 0.91 8.26 -9.42
N VAL A 157 0.57 7.22 -8.65
CA VAL A 157 0.51 5.83 -9.13
C VAL A 157 -0.88 5.24 -8.89
N VAL A 158 -1.25 4.30 -9.75
CA VAL A 158 -2.54 3.61 -9.67
C VAL A 158 -2.37 2.32 -8.87
N TRP A 159 -3.27 2.08 -7.91
CA TRP A 159 -3.31 0.84 -7.14
C TRP A 159 -3.72 -0.35 -8.02
N ASN A 160 -3.03 -1.48 -7.91
CA ASN A 160 -3.49 -2.73 -8.53
C ASN A 160 -4.84 -3.16 -7.94
N THR A 161 -4.97 -3.05 -6.62
CA THR A 161 -6.21 -3.29 -5.90
C THR A 161 -6.34 -2.34 -4.73
N SER A 162 -7.55 -1.86 -4.47
CA SER A 162 -7.88 -1.13 -3.25
C SER A 162 -9.27 -1.55 -2.78
N TRP A 163 -9.44 -1.63 -1.46
CA TRP A 163 -10.73 -1.97 -0.88
C TRP A 163 -10.99 -1.20 0.39
N VAL A 164 -12.26 -0.96 0.64
CA VAL A 164 -12.76 -0.29 1.84
C VAL A 164 -13.67 -1.28 2.57
N SER A 165 -13.45 -1.46 3.86
CA SER A 165 -14.33 -2.21 4.74
C SER A 165 -14.96 -1.30 5.77
N LYS A 166 -16.12 -1.68 6.31
CA LYS A 166 -16.85 -0.95 7.35
C LYS A 166 -16.98 -1.85 8.57
N SER A 167 -16.63 -1.32 9.73
CA SER A 167 -16.77 -2.03 11.01
C SER A 167 -18.22 -2.01 11.51
N SER A 168 -18.53 -2.81 12.53
CA SER A 168 -19.82 -2.79 13.23
C SER A 168 -20.15 -1.42 13.83
N LEU A 169 -19.14 -0.64 14.21
CA LEU A 169 -19.26 0.74 14.70
C LEU A 169 -19.39 1.78 13.58
N SER A 170 -19.61 1.35 12.34
CA SER A 170 -19.72 2.21 11.16
C SER A 170 -18.46 2.99 10.78
N LEU A 171 -17.32 2.67 11.35
CA LEU A 171 -16.01 3.21 10.97
C LEU A 171 -15.47 2.48 9.75
N TYR A 172 -14.72 3.20 8.93
CA TYR A 172 -14.12 2.68 7.72
C TYR A 172 -12.64 2.32 7.92
N ASN A 173 -12.23 1.25 7.25
CA ASN A 173 -10.83 0.90 7.03
C ASN A 173 -10.57 0.88 5.53
N ILE A 174 -9.39 1.31 5.11
CA ILE A 174 -8.99 1.31 3.70
C ILE A 174 -7.62 0.69 3.55
N THR A 175 -7.46 -0.09 2.48
CA THR A 175 -6.18 -0.71 2.12
C THR A 175 -5.99 -0.59 0.61
N GLY A 176 -4.79 -0.21 0.20
CA GLY A 176 -4.31 -0.27 -1.17
C GLY A 176 -3.15 -1.27 -1.29
N LYS A 177 -3.07 -1.98 -2.42
CA LYS A 177 -1.99 -2.89 -2.77
C LYS A 177 -1.46 -2.54 -4.16
N LEU A 178 -0.14 -2.40 -4.26
CA LEU A 178 0.58 -2.04 -5.48
C LEU A 178 1.75 -3.00 -5.66
N ARG A 179 1.93 -3.50 -6.91
CA ARG A 179 3.15 -4.19 -7.33
C ARG A 179 3.98 -3.25 -8.18
N LEU A 180 5.27 -3.20 -7.94
CA LEU A 180 6.17 -2.34 -8.67
C LEU A 180 7.59 -2.92 -8.74
N ASN A 181 8.31 -2.54 -9.80
CA ASN A 181 9.71 -2.88 -10.00
C ASN A 181 10.59 -1.68 -9.61
N VAL A 182 11.43 -1.88 -8.60
CA VAL A 182 12.35 -0.87 -8.08
C VAL A 182 13.71 -1.09 -8.72
N THR A 183 14.09 -0.19 -9.64
CA THR A 183 15.41 -0.20 -10.32
C THR A 183 16.44 0.67 -9.61
N LYS A 184 15.98 1.60 -8.76
CA LYS A 184 16.77 2.50 -7.91
C LYS A 184 15.94 2.86 -6.69
N ASP A 185 16.57 3.33 -5.63
CA ASP A 185 15.88 3.80 -4.43
C ASP A 185 14.83 4.85 -4.79
N VAL A 186 13.61 4.68 -4.28
CA VAL A 186 12.45 5.53 -4.59
C VAL A 186 11.61 5.75 -3.34
N SER A 187 11.18 6.99 -3.12
CA SER A 187 10.25 7.32 -2.05
C SER A 187 8.81 7.02 -2.47
N PHE A 188 8.14 6.15 -1.73
CA PHE A 188 6.72 5.90 -1.89
C PHE A 188 5.93 6.63 -0.82
N THR A 189 4.96 7.45 -1.22
CA THR A 189 4.04 8.17 -0.33
C THR A 189 2.63 7.63 -0.51
N CYS A 190 1.99 7.31 0.61
CA CYS A 190 0.58 6.94 0.66
C CYS A 190 -0.21 8.02 1.39
N SER A 191 -1.32 8.44 0.81
CA SER A 191 -2.22 9.44 1.39
C SER A 191 -3.65 8.91 1.46
N VAL A 192 -4.30 9.17 2.59
CA VAL A 192 -5.72 8.85 2.85
C VAL A 192 -6.48 10.15 3.06
N GLU A 193 -7.44 10.40 2.19
CA GLU A 193 -8.25 11.62 2.17
C GLU A 193 -9.68 11.34 2.64
N TYR A 194 -10.22 12.21 3.48
CA TYR A 194 -11.58 12.13 3.99
C TYR A 194 -12.06 13.52 4.44
N ASN A 195 -13.26 13.89 4.06
CA ASN A 195 -13.91 15.15 4.48
C ASN A 195 -13.01 16.42 4.34
N GLY A 196 -12.19 16.49 3.27
CA GLY A 196 -11.26 17.60 3.05
C GLY A 196 -9.97 17.56 3.87
N PHE A 197 -9.77 16.55 4.71
CA PHE A 197 -8.53 16.27 5.41
C PHE A 197 -7.73 15.18 4.69
N ALA A 198 -6.41 15.22 4.84
CA ALA A 198 -5.52 14.19 4.34
C ALA A 198 -4.51 13.80 5.40
N LYS A 199 -4.24 12.50 5.52
CA LYS A 199 -3.11 11.96 6.30
C LYS A 199 -2.21 11.18 5.38
N SER A 200 -0.90 11.37 5.50
CA SER A 200 0.09 10.77 4.63
C SER A 200 1.22 10.14 5.42
N SER A 201 1.82 9.11 4.83
CA SER A 201 3.09 8.51 5.28
C SER A 201 3.97 8.25 4.06
N SER A 202 5.29 8.20 4.29
CA SER A 202 6.25 7.90 3.23
C SER A 202 7.20 6.79 3.68
N LEU A 203 7.58 5.94 2.74
CA LEU A 203 8.54 4.85 2.92
C LEU A 203 9.56 4.87 1.78
N LEU A 204 10.85 4.81 2.12
CA LEU A 204 11.91 4.64 1.13
C LEU A 204 11.99 3.16 0.72
N LEU A 205 11.66 2.87 -0.53
CA LEU A 205 11.81 1.56 -1.14
C LEU A 205 13.23 1.46 -1.70
N LYS A 206 14.02 0.53 -1.17
CA LYS A 206 15.41 0.34 -1.57
C LYS A 206 15.54 -0.80 -2.56
N LYS A 207 16.32 -0.58 -3.63
CA LYS A 207 16.74 -1.66 -4.48
C LYS A 207 17.65 -2.61 -3.69
N GLN A 208 17.38 -3.90 -3.70
CA GLN A 208 18.28 -4.90 -3.14
C GLN A 208 19.37 -5.23 -4.16
N ASN A 209 20.62 -5.01 -3.75
CA ASN A 209 21.80 -5.29 -4.60
C ASN A 209 22.35 -6.68 -4.25
N ASP A 210 21.64 -7.75 -4.61
CA ASP A 210 22.11 -9.13 -4.40
C ASP A 210 22.94 -9.67 -5.58
N CYS A 211 23.38 -8.78 -6.47
CA CYS A 211 24.31 -9.19 -7.52
C CYS A 211 25.71 -9.33 -6.94
N VAL A 212 25.96 -10.46 -6.32
CA VAL A 212 27.34 -10.96 -6.22
C VAL A 212 27.73 -11.31 -7.64
N VAL A 213 28.38 -10.36 -8.35
CA VAL A 213 29.14 -10.72 -9.53
C VAL A 213 30.12 -11.79 -9.05
N PRO A 214 30.04 -13.07 -9.51
CA PRO A 214 31.06 -14.01 -9.16
C PRO A 214 32.36 -13.34 -9.67
N LEU A 215 33.22 -12.99 -8.73
CA LEU A 215 34.63 -12.68 -9.09
C LEU A 215 35.13 -13.93 -9.78
N VAL A 216 35.01 -13.94 -11.11
CA VAL A 216 35.75 -14.91 -11.92
C VAL A 216 37.20 -14.64 -11.55
N PRO A 217 37.84 -15.58 -10.79
CA PRO A 217 39.24 -15.36 -10.45
C PRO A 217 39.96 -15.15 -11.76
N PRO A 218 40.75 -14.09 -11.91
CA PRO A 218 41.48 -13.85 -13.16
C PRO A 218 42.22 -15.15 -13.49
N SER A 219 42.09 -15.62 -14.72
CA SER A 219 42.68 -16.87 -15.21
C SER A 219 44.23 -16.83 -15.20
N TYR A 220 44.79 -16.17 -14.22
CA TYR A 220 46.23 -16.06 -13.98
C TYR A 220 46.90 -17.41 -13.83
N ASN A 221 46.20 -18.39 -13.25
CA ASN A 221 46.76 -19.70 -13.03
C ASN A 221 46.92 -20.54 -14.28
N VAL A 222 46.18 -20.28 -15.36
CA VAL A 222 46.34 -21.01 -16.62
C VAL A 222 47.50 -20.43 -17.43
N ILE A 223 47.66 -19.12 -17.43
CA ILE A 223 48.76 -18.47 -18.17
C ILE A 223 50.08 -18.71 -17.47
N THR A 224 50.15 -18.67 -16.14
CA THR A 224 51.38 -18.94 -15.39
C THR A 224 51.75 -20.42 -15.45
N ALA A 225 50.79 -21.35 -15.37
CA ALA A 225 51.07 -22.78 -15.50
C ALA A 225 51.58 -23.13 -16.89
N SER A 226 50.98 -22.59 -17.95
CA SER A 226 51.46 -22.84 -19.34
C SER A 226 52.82 -22.22 -19.62
N SER A 227 53.12 -21.04 -19.10
CA SER A 227 54.43 -20.42 -19.25
C SER A 227 55.53 -21.17 -18.51
N ILE A 228 55.27 -21.70 -17.32
CA ILE A 228 56.20 -22.53 -16.55
C ILE A 228 56.48 -23.84 -17.30
N ILE A 229 55.48 -24.49 -17.85
CA ILE A 229 55.65 -25.72 -18.64
C ILE A 229 56.50 -25.47 -19.88
N ILE A 230 56.26 -24.37 -20.60
CA ILE A 230 57.08 -24.00 -21.78
C ILE A 230 58.54 -23.75 -21.39
N ILE A 231 58.79 -23.01 -20.29
CA ILE A 231 60.16 -22.74 -19.82
C ILE A 231 60.87 -24.04 -19.42
N VAL A 232 60.19 -24.93 -18.69
CA VAL A 232 60.75 -26.22 -18.30
C VAL A 232 61.05 -27.09 -19.52
N PHE A 233 60.18 -27.09 -20.53
CA PHE A 233 60.38 -27.81 -21.78
C PHE A 233 61.58 -27.26 -22.59
N LEU A 234 61.73 -25.95 -22.68
CA LEU A 234 62.84 -25.30 -23.33
C LEU A 234 64.18 -25.55 -22.61
N LEU A 235 64.18 -25.54 -21.27
CA LEU A 235 65.34 -25.91 -20.47
C LEU A 235 65.73 -27.36 -20.65
N ALA A 236 64.76 -28.28 -20.70
CA ALA A 236 64.97 -29.69 -20.93
C ALA A 236 65.62 -29.93 -22.33
N ILE A 237 65.12 -29.27 -23.36
CA ILE A 237 65.70 -29.35 -24.73
C ILE A 237 67.17 -28.82 -24.77
N THR A 238 67.42 -27.67 -24.11
CA THR A 238 68.76 -27.08 -24.08
C THR A 238 69.73 -27.95 -23.27
N LEU A 239 69.33 -28.56 -22.23
CA LEU A 239 70.12 -29.52 -21.46
C LEU A 239 70.33 -30.79 -22.24
N ALA A 240 69.30 -31.35 -22.90
CA ALA A 240 69.50 -32.53 -23.81
C ALA A 240 70.47 -32.24 -24.92
N ALA A 241 70.44 -31.06 -25.55
CA ALA A 241 71.32 -30.63 -26.57
C ALA A 241 72.84 -30.45 -26.11
N ARG A 242 73.02 -30.17 -24.80
CA ARG A 242 74.34 -30.02 -24.18
C ARG A 242 74.96 -31.33 -23.69
N TYR A 243 74.11 -32.26 -23.23
CA TYR A 243 74.60 -33.51 -22.60
C TYR A 243 74.45 -34.75 -23.45
N LEU A 244 73.74 -34.71 -24.60
CA LEU A 244 73.79 -35.84 -25.49
C LEU A 244 75.21 -35.81 -26.21
N PRO A 245 75.98 -36.90 -26.13
CA PRO A 245 77.26 -36.99 -26.83
C PRO A 245 77.00 -36.91 -28.31
N ARG A 246 77.72 -36.00 -28.97
CA ARG A 246 77.79 -35.92 -30.43
C ARG A 246 78.43 -37.20 -30.91
N HIS A 247 77.65 -38.21 -31.24
CA HIS A 247 78.16 -39.26 -32.10
C HIS A 247 78.39 -38.71 -33.51
N VAL A 248 79.63 -38.42 -33.78
CA VAL A 248 80.09 -38.11 -35.08
C VAL A 248 80.04 -39.39 -35.93
N CYS A 249 79.11 -39.48 -36.85
CA CYS A 249 79.18 -40.42 -37.93
C CYS A 249 80.17 -39.89 -38.99
N SER A 250 81.38 -40.42 -38.92
CA SER A 250 82.35 -40.34 -40.06
C SER A 250 82.18 -41.62 -40.83
N HIS A 251 81.56 -41.58 -41.95
CA HIS A 251 81.95 -42.25 -43.21
C HIS A 251 80.96 -41.93 -44.32
N CYS A 252 81.38 -41.08 -45.20
CA CYS A 252 80.80 -40.94 -46.50
C CYS A 252 81.92 -41.07 -47.52
N SER A 253 81.96 -42.15 -48.21
CA SER A 253 82.65 -42.26 -49.43
C SER A 253 81.66 -42.41 -50.57
N LYS A 254 81.78 -41.53 -51.54
CA LYS A 254 81.19 -41.54 -52.87
C LYS A 254 81.87 -42.65 -53.73
N PRO A 255 81.42 -42.95 -54.97
CA PRO A 255 80.35 -42.48 -55.85
C PRO A 255 79.72 -43.61 -56.74
N GLN A 256 78.89 -43.19 -57.60
CA GLN A 256 78.71 -43.58 -59.00
C GLN A 256 77.36 -44.30 -59.38
N ASP A 257 76.69 -43.57 -60.21
CA ASP A 257 75.95 -43.84 -61.42
C ASP A 257 74.84 -44.88 -61.57
N SER A 258 73.89 -44.38 -62.17
CA SER A 258 73.01 -44.86 -63.26
C SER A 258 71.60 -45.29 -62.92
N VAL A 259 70.73 -44.53 -63.49
CA VAL A 259 69.65 -44.88 -64.44
C VAL A 259 68.43 -45.61 -63.95
N GLU A 260 67.32 -44.97 -64.31
CA GLU A 260 66.01 -45.42 -64.71
C GLU A 260 64.92 -45.82 -63.67
N GLU A 261 63.89 -45.07 -63.80
CA GLU A 261 62.51 -45.39 -64.18
C GLU A 261 61.65 -46.15 -63.16
N GLY A 262 60.46 -45.58 -62.99
CA GLY A 262 59.28 -46.29 -62.65
C GLY A 262 58.47 -45.69 -61.47
N VAL A 263 57.67 -44.71 -61.69
CA VAL A 263 56.22 -44.76 -61.83
C VAL A 263 55.46 -45.54 -60.78
N LYS A 264 54.57 -44.84 -60.26
CA LYS A 264 53.20 -45.16 -59.74
C LYS A 264 53.03 -44.85 -58.29
N GLU A 265 52.29 -43.84 -57.98
CA GLU A 265 50.81 -43.71 -57.93
C GLU A 265 50.22 -44.61 -56.86
N CYS A 266 49.53 -44.01 -55.92
CA CYS A 266 48.10 -44.04 -55.60
C CYS A 266 47.90 -43.58 -54.19
N LEU A 267 47.28 -42.41 -54.02
CA LEU A 267 45.83 -42.19 -53.92
C LEU A 267 45.14 -43.09 -52.87
N LYS A 268 44.54 -42.55 -51.83
CA LYS A 268 43.17 -42.07 -51.70
C LYS A 268 42.74 -41.90 -50.26
N THR A 269 42.29 -40.75 -49.95
CA THR A 269 41.12 -40.56 -49.10
C THR A 269 39.93 -41.41 -49.58
N PRO A 270 38.76 -41.53 -48.92
CA PRO A 270 38.04 -40.52 -48.17
C PRO A 270 37.02 -41.02 -47.08
N VAL A 271 36.39 -40.09 -46.40
CA VAL A 271 34.94 -39.78 -46.45
C VAL A 271 34.03 -40.51 -45.45
N SER A 272 33.41 -39.68 -44.69
CA SER A 272 31.96 -39.39 -44.70
C SER A 272 31.05 -40.05 -43.69
N SER A 273 30.41 -39.20 -42.96
CA SER A 273 28.96 -38.92 -42.86
C SER A 273 28.08 -39.92 -42.15
N LYS A 274 27.20 -39.44 -41.35
CA LYS A 274 25.80 -39.03 -41.44
C LYS A 274 25.21 -39.01 -40.02
N VAL A 275 24.65 -37.84 -39.61
CA VAL A 275 23.24 -37.43 -39.82
C VAL A 275 22.19 -38.47 -39.43
N THR A 276 21.37 -38.09 -38.45
CA THR A 276 19.88 -38.08 -38.36
C THR A 276 19.47 -37.75 -36.92
N SER A 277 18.85 -36.60 -36.61
CA SER A 277 17.44 -36.19 -36.70
C SER A 277 16.42 -37.24 -36.20
N GLU A 278 15.66 -36.81 -35.25
CA GLU A 278 14.16 -36.85 -35.13
C GLU A 278 13.77 -36.52 -33.71
N THR A 279 13.16 -35.36 -33.49
CA THR A 279 11.71 -35.06 -33.46
C THR A 279 10.89 -35.96 -32.56
N SER A 280 10.21 -35.34 -31.68
CA SER A 280 8.77 -35.23 -31.54
C SER A 280 8.24 -35.47 -30.09
N SER A 281 7.60 -34.44 -29.64
CA SER A 281 6.27 -34.35 -29.00
C SER A 281 5.85 -35.37 -27.93
N VAL A 282 5.52 -34.88 -26.78
CA VAL A 282 4.14 -34.58 -26.34
C VAL A 282 4.20 -33.45 -25.32
#